data_5e619d50e72cbfe42d88cbec8ba3af31
#
_entry.id   5e619d50e72cbfe42d88cbec8ba3af31
#
_cell.length_a   1.000
_cell.length_b   1.000
_cell.length_c   1.000
_cell.angle_alpha   90.00
_cell.angle_beta   90.00
_cell.angle_gamma   90.00
#
_symmetry.space_group_name_H-M   'P 1'
#
loop_
_entity.id
_entity.type
_entity.pdbx_description
1 polymer ?
#
loop_
_entity_poly.entity_id
_entity_poly.type
_entity_poly.pdbx_seq_one_letter_code
_entity_poly.pdbx_strand_id
1 'polypeptide(L)'
;MIQDNKIFDLINKERKRQTVGIELIASENFVSENVLNACGSVLTNKYAEGYPEKRYYGGCEVVDEIETLAIERAKKLFGAEYANVQPHSGSQANASVFHAFLNPGDKLLGFDLSHGGHLTHGSSVNFSGKIYKSSFYGVEKESGLLNYENILKIAKKEKPNMIIAGASAYSRDINFEKFREIADEVGAFLLADISHPSGLIAKKFLSDPMPHCHVVTTTTHKTLRGARGGLIMIGKDYENPFGLKFKNGNLKMMSKLVDLAVFPGNQGGPLEHVIAAKAVGFGEALDDSFYXYIERVKNNASTMCNEFISRGYNVVSNGTDNHLMLIDLRNKNITGKDAESALVKADITANKNMVPYDDKSPFITSGIRFGTPAITTRGLVESDIKNVVEMIDKVILNHDNESVLNEVKKDVNQMMSDRPLFNP
;
A
#
# COMPACT_ATOMS: atom_id res chain seq x y z
N MET A 1 10.84 -34.65 15.98
CA MET A 1 10.64 -33.80 14.80
C MET A 1 12.00 -33.36 14.28
N ILE A 2 12.16 -33.31 12.94
CA ILE A 2 13.37 -32.83 12.32
C ILE A 2 13.31 -31.28 12.37
N GLN A 3 14.34 -30.65 12.93
CA GLN A 3 14.46 -29.21 12.92
C GLN A 3 15.11 -28.78 11.59
N ASP A 4 14.43 -27.88 10.84
CA ASP A 4 14.95 -27.39 9.58
C ASP A 4 15.89 -26.20 9.85
N ASN A 5 17.10 -26.52 10.26
CA ASN A 5 18.11 -25.51 10.61
C ASN A 5 18.39 -24.55 9.44
N LYS A 6 18.37 -25.08 8.20
CA LYS A 6 18.68 -24.27 7.01
C LYS A 6 17.73 -23.07 6.85
N ILE A 7 16.41 -23.30 6.98
CA ILE A 7 15.45 -22.20 6.83
C ILE A 7 15.54 -21.22 8.01
N PHE A 8 15.75 -21.73 9.23
CA PHE A 8 15.85 -20.84 10.39
C PHE A 8 17.15 -20.01 10.36
N ASP A 9 18.26 -20.57 9.84
CA ASP A 9 19.50 -19.79 9.60
C ASP A 9 19.25 -18.66 8.59
N LEU A 10 18.48 -18.91 7.53
CA LEU A 10 18.14 -17.89 6.53
C LEU A 10 17.25 -16.80 7.15
N ILE A 11 16.27 -17.19 7.96
CA ILE A 11 15.42 -16.23 8.69
C ILE A 11 16.29 -15.34 9.60
N ASN A 12 17.26 -15.92 10.31
CA ASN A 12 18.17 -15.16 11.16
C ASN A 12 19.05 -14.23 10.34
N LYS A 13 19.50 -14.62 9.15
CA LYS A 13 20.25 -13.75 8.25
C LYS A 13 19.39 -12.56 7.80
N GLU A 14 18.14 -12.80 7.46
CA GLU A 14 17.21 -11.71 7.07
C GLU A 14 16.92 -10.79 8.27
N ARG A 15 16.70 -11.35 9.46
CA ARG A 15 16.56 -10.54 10.69
C ARG A 15 17.79 -9.62 10.88
N LYS A 16 19.00 -10.16 10.70
CA LYS A 16 20.23 -9.36 10.80
C LYS A 16 20.24 -8.25 9.75
N ARG A 17 19.92 -8.58 8.48
CA ARG A 17 19.86 -7.56 7.40
C ARG A 17 18.92 -6.42 7.77
N GLN A 18 17.71 -6.76 8.23
CA GLN A 18 16.72 -5.75 8.66
C GLN A 18 17.19 -4.92 9.83
N THR A 19 17.94 -5.53 10.77
CA THR A 19 18.41 -4.86 11.98
C THR A 19 19.48 -3.81 11.67
N VAL A 20 20.44 -4.16 10.80
CA VAL A 20 21.64 -3.31 10.60
C VAL A 20 21.45 -2.23 9.55
N GLY A 21 20.45 -2.39 8.64
CA GLY A 21 20.26 -1.49 7.50
C GLY A 21 19.18 -0.44 7.71
N ILE A 22 19.21 0.55 6.84
CA ILE A 22 18.17 1.59 6.72
C ILE A 22 17.17 1.13 5.64
N GLU A 23 15.89 1.00 6.01
CA GLU A 23 14.82 0.57 5.10
C GLU A 23 14.00 1.76 4.63
N LEU A 24 14.07 2.06 3.33
CA LEU A 24 13.38 3.21 2.71
C LEU A 24 12.43 2.81 1.60
N ILE A 25 12.15 1.50 1.42
CA ILE A 25 11.10 1.09 0.49
C ILE A 25 9.76 1.56 1.05
N ALA A 26 9.06 2.41 0.30
CA ALA A 26 7.84 3.10 0.78
C ALA A 26 6.69 2.13 1.15
N SER A 27 6.72 0.90 0.63
CA SER A 27 5.71 -0.12 0.89
C SER A 27 6.11 -1.09 2.01
N GLU A 28 7.25 -0.87 2.68
CA GLU A 28 7.71 -1.73 3.77
C GLU A 28 7.54 -1.05 5.13
N ASN A 29 7.45 -1.89 6.16
CA ASN A 29 7.35 -1.44 7.54
C ASN A 29 7.77 -2.59 8.46
N PHE A 30 7.97 -2.29 9.74
CA PHE A 30 8.27 -3.29 10.75
C PHE A 30 7.06 -3.44 11.67
N VAL A 31 6.53 -4.64 11.73
CA VAL A 31 5.36 -4.96 12.57
C VAL A 31 5.82 -5.21 14.01
N SER A 32 4.88 -5.10 14.94
CA SER A 32 5.14 -5.42 16.35
C SER A 32 5.35 -6.94 16.56
N GLU A 33 5.95 -7.30 17.69
CA GLU A 33 6.05 -8.69 18.10
C GLU A 33 4.67 -9.33 18.25
N ASN A 34 3.67 -8.55 18.68
CA ASN A 34 2.29 -9.06 18.82
C ASN A 34 1.70 -9.48 17.47
N VAL A 35 1.96 -8.71 16.41
CA VAL A 35 1.55 -9.07 15.05
C VAL A 35 2.25 -10.36 14.61
N LEU A 36 3.57 -10.47 14.85
CA LEU A 36 4.34 -11.69 14.51
C LEU A 36 3.82 -12.92 15.28
N ASN A 37 3.55 -12.75 16.57
CA ASN A 37 3.04 -13.83 17.42
C ASN A 37 1.66 -14.33 16.94
N ALA A 38 0.79 -13.41 16.53
CA ALA A 38 -0.51 -13.79 15.97
C ALA A 38 -0.34 -14.54 14.63
N CYS A 39 0.56 -14.06 13.75
CA CYS A 39 0.86 -14.73 12.48
C CYS A 39 1.40 -16.15 12.68
N GLY A 40 2.22 -16.36 13.71
CA GLY A 40 2.84 -17.66 14.00
C GLY A 40 2.01 -18.56 14.92
N SER A 41 0.72 -18.26 15.09
CA SER A 41 -0.13 -18.96 16.04
C SER A 41 -0.75 -20.26 15.48
N VAL A 42 -1.39 -21.02 16.37
CA VAL A 42 -2.10 -22.26 16.03
C VAL A 42 -3.28 -22.05 15.08
N LEU A 43 -3.70 -20.80 14.89
CA LEU A 43 -4.82 -20.46 14.00
C LEU A 43 -4.55 -20.87 12.54
N THR A 44 -3.27 -21.05 12.16
CA THR A 44 -2.91 -21.60 10.85
C THR A 44 -3.49 -22.98 10.59
N ASN A 45 -3.83 -23.72 11.65
CA ASN A 45 -4.37 -25.10 11.55
C ASN A 45 -5.86 -25.12 11.21
N LYS A 46 -6.59 -24.00 11.38
CA LYS A 46 -8.06 -24.00 11.31
C LYS A 46 -8.58 -23.71 9.91
N TYR A 47 -9.49 -24.53 9.42
CA TYR A 47 -10.19 -24.33 8.16
C TYR A 47 -11.58 -23.74 8.44
N ALA A 48 -11.88 -22.56 7.87
CA ALA A 48 -13.07 -21.78 8.23
C ALA A 48 -13.76 -21.12 7.03
N GLU A 49 -13.96 -21.89 5.94
CA GLU A 49 -14.69 -21.37 4.77
C GLU A 49 -16.05 -20.80 5.16
N GLY A 50 -16.41 -19.68 4.58
CA GLY A 50 -17.62 -18.93 4.91
C GLY A 50 -17.29 -17.68 5.72
N TYR A 51 -18.22 -17.23 6.52
CA TYR A 51 -18.13 -16.00 7.31
C TYR A 51 -18.59 -16.28 8.76
N PRO A 52 -18.28 -15.41 9.71
CA PRO A 52 -18.71 -15.62 11.09
C PRO A 52 -20.18 -16.02 11.18
N GLU A 53 -20.48 -17.03 11.95
CA GLU A 53 -21.81 -17.64 12.16
C GLU A 53 -22.39 -18.35 10.92
N LYS A 54 -21.66 -18.33 9.79
CA LYS A 54 -22.12 -18.93 8.51
C LYS A 54 -20.97 -19.71 7.86
N ARG A 55 -20.33 -20.58 8.64
CA ARG A 55 -19.21 -21.40 8.17
C ARG A 55 -19.68 -22.71 7.55
N TYR A 56 -18.86 -23.26 6.69
CA TYR A 56 -19.07 -24.59 6.11
C TYR A 56 -18.46 -25.71 6.97
N TYR A 57 -17.70 -25.35 8.01
CA TYR A 57 -16.99 -26.31 8.89
C TYR A 57 -17.36 -26.05 10.35
N GLY A 58 -17.29 -27.12 11.18
CA GLY A 58 -17.50 -27.03 12.62
C GLY A 58 -16.26 -26.48 13.34
N GLY A 59 -16.44 -26.17 14.62
CA GLY A 59 -15.35 -25.73 15.50
C GLY A 59 -14.84 -24.34 15.18
N CYS A 60 -15.71 -23.46 14.70
CA CYS A 60 -15.33 -22.12 14.26
C CYS A 60 -15.69 -21.02 15.26
N GLU A 61 -16.24 -21.37 16.41
CA GLU A 61 -16.73 -20.40 17.38
C GLU A 61 -15.65 -19.38 17.80
N VAL A 62 -14.40 -19.82 17.98
CA VAL A 62 -13.30 -18.92 18.38
C VAL A 62 -12.84 -18.06 17.20
N VAL A 63 -12.69 -18.65 16.01
CA VAL A 63 -12.27 -17.87 14.84
C VAL A 63 -13.37 -16.90 14.39
N ASP A 64 -14.63 -17.19 14.66
CA ASP A 64 -15.73 -16.24 14.43
C ASP A 64 -15.55 -14.97 15.30
N GLU A 65 -15.19 -15.14 16.57
CA GLU A 65 -14.90 -14.00 17.46
C GLU A 65 -13.70 -13.21 16.96
N ILE A 66 -12.63 -13.91 16.53
CA ILE A 66 -11.39 -13.27 16.00
C ILE A 66 -11.71 -12.46 14.74
N GLU A 67 -12.40 -13.07 13.77
CA GLU A 67 -12.72 -12.38 12.52
C GLU A 67 -13.68 -11.22 12.76
N THR A 68 -14.67 -11.38 13.62
CA THR A 68 -15.60 -10.30 14.02
C THR A 68 -14.82 -9.15 14.64
N LEU A 69 -13.88 -9.44 15.55
CA LEU A 69 -13.05 -8.39 16.16
C LEU A 69 -12.24 -7.63 15.11
N ALA A 70 -11.66 -8.34 14.13
CA ALA A 70 -10.90 -7.71 13.04
C ALA A 70 -11.81 -6.79 12.22
N ILE A 71 -13.01 -7.27 11.87
CA ILE A 71 -14.02 -6.49 11.11
C ILE A 71 -14.39 -5.21 11.87
N GLU A 72 -14.73 -5.34 13.16
CA GLU A 72 -15.19 -4.19 13.96
C GLU A 72 -14.07 -3.16 14.16
N ARG A 73 -12.83 -3.62 14.37
CA ARG A 73 -11.68 -2.72 14.46
C ARG A 73 -11.42 -1.99 13.14
N ALA A 74 -11.50 -2.69 12.00
CA ALA A 74 -11.34 -2.07 10.68
C ALA A 74 -12.43 -1.01 10.43
N LYS A 75 -13.70 -1.35 10.73
CA LYS A 75 -14.82 -0.42 10.59
C LYS A 75 -14.61 0.84 11.45
N LYS A 76 -14.22 0.65 12.70
CA LYS A 76 -13.97 1.77 13.63
C LYS A 76 -12.81 2.65 13.14
N LEU A 77 -11.73 2.01 12.69
CA LEU A 77 -10.50 2.72 12.28
C LEU A 77 -10.75 3.63 11.07
N PHE A 78 -11.53 3.17 10.11
CA PHE A 78 -11.77 3.90 8.85
C PHE A 78 -13.13 4.58 8.77
N GLY A 79 -14.00 4.40 9.74
CA GLY A 79 -15.36 4.96 9.70
C GLY A 79 -16.24 4.27 8.65
N ALA A 80 -16.02 2.98 8.40
CA ALA A 80 -16.74 2.22 7.39
C ALA A 80 -17.94 1.51 8.02
N GLU A 81 -19.03 1.38 7.24
CA GLU A 81 -20.20 0.60 7.62
C GLU A 81 -19.96 -0.91 7.42
N TYR A 82 -19.12 -1.26 6.44
CA TYR A 82 -18.80 -2.64 6.09
C TYR A 82 -17.30 -2.82 5.90
N ALA A 83 -16.80 -3.98 6.32
CA ALA A 83 -15.42 -4.39 6.08
C ALA A 83 -15.35 -5.90 5.85
N ASN A 84 -14.53 -6.34 4.89
CA ASN A 84 -14.19 -7.75 4.67
C ASN A 84 -12.70 -7.90 4.85
N VAL A 85 -12.30 -8.69 5.86
CA VAL A 85 -10.89 -8.87 6.26
C VAL A 85 -10.24 -10.12 5.65
N GLN A 86 -10.99 -10.87 4.84
CA GLN A 86 -10.49 -12.15 4.30
C GLN A 86 -9.52 -12.03 3.11
N PRO A 87 -9.49 -10.95 2.29
CA PRO A 87 -8.53 -10.92 1.17
C PRO A 87 -7.09 -11.18 1.62
N HIS A 88 -6.43 -12.13 0.93
CA HIS A 88 -5.05 -12.54 1.25
C HIS A 88 -4.03 -11.44 0.92
N SER A 89 -4.37 -10.54 0.00
CA SER A 89 -3.49 -9.46 -0.44
C SER A 89 -4.33 -8.29 -1.01
N GLY A 90 -3.68 -7.15 -1.21
CA GLY A 90 -4.31 -6.03 -1.91
C GLY A 90 -4.74 -6.39 -3.34
N SER A 91 -3.95 -7.21 -4.03
CA SER A 91 -4.29 -7.67 -5.39
C SER A 91 -5.57 -8.52 -5.37
N GLN A 92 -5.74 -9.39 -4.38
CA GLN A 92 -6.96 -10.21 -4.26
C GLN A 92 -8.14 -9.38 -3.79
N ALA A 93 -7.92 -8.36 -2.96
CA ALA A 93 -8.97 -7.39 -2.62
C ALA A 93 -9.50 -6.70 -3.89
N ASN A 94 -8.59 -6.19 -4.73
CA ASN A 94 -8.97 -5.56 -6.00
C ASN A 94 -9.66 -6.56 -6.95
N ALA A 95 -9.14 -7.79 -7.06
CA ALA A 95 -9.77 -8.83 -7.88
C ALA A 95 -11.20 -9.12 -7.43
N SER A 96 -11.43 -9.18 -6.11
CA SER A 96 -12.76 -9.43 -5.56
C SER A 96 -13.71 -8.25 -5.83
N VAL A 97 -13.21 -7.01 -5.73
CA VAL A 97 -14.00 -5.83 -6.09
C VAL A 97 -14.38 -5.88 -7.57
N PHE A 98 -13.43 -6.16 -8.46
CA PHE A 98 -13.74 -6.26 -9.88
C PHE A 98 -14.77 -7.37 -10.14
N HIS A 99 -14.65 -8.51 -9.49
CA HIS A 99 -15.61 -9.62 -9.62
C HIS A 99 -17.02 -9.22 -9.12
N ALA A 100 -17.11 -8.39 -8.08
CA ALA A 100 -18.40 -7.95 -7.52
C ALA A 100 -19.09 -6.88 -8.40
N PHE A 101 -18.30 -6.04 -9.07
CA PHE A 101 -18.79 -4.82 -9.72
C PHE A 101 -18.82 -4.91 -11.24
N LEU A 102 -18.03 -5.81 -11.86
CA LEU A 102 -17.75 -5.79 -13.29
C LEU A 102 -17.94 -7.17 -13.93
N ASN A 103 -18.15 -7.17 -15.23
CA ASN A 103 -18.11 -8.38 -16.06
C ASN A 103 -16.82 -8.39 -16.90
N PRO A 104 -16.31 -9.58 -17.29
CA PRO A 104 -15.19 -9.64 -18.22
C PRO A 104 -15.44 -8.80 -19.47
N GLY A 105 -14.46 -7.99 -19.85
CA GLY A 105 -14.56 -7.09 -20.99
C GLY A 105 -15.06 -5.69 -20.66
N ASP A 106 -15.54 -5.46 -19.43
CA ASP A 106 -15.88 -4.11 -18.97
C ASP A 106 -14.65 -3.21 -18.97
N LYS A 107 -14.86 -1.89 -18.92
CA LYS A 107 -13.81 -0.90 -19.07
C LYS A 107 -13.33 -0.37 -17.71
N LEU A 108 -12.01 -0.34 -17.54
CA LEU A 108 -11.34 0.28 -16.38
C LEU A 108 -10.65 1.59 -16.80
N LEU A 109 -10.69 2.59 -15.92
CA LEU A 109 -9.84 3.77 -16.04
C LEU A 109 -8.98 3.80 -14.78
N GLY A 110 -7.69 3.50 -14.91
CA GLY A 110 -6.74 3.44 -13.81
C GLY A 110 -5.63 4.48 -13.93
N PHE A 111 -4.84 4.62 -12.86
CA PHE A 111 -3.65 5.46 -12.89
C PHE A 111 -2.54 4.71 -13.67
N ASP A 112 -1.93 5.40 -14.63
CA ASP A 112 -0.85 4.82 -15.45
C ASP A 112 0.28 4.29 -14.57
N LEU A 113 0.68 3.05 -14.81
CA LEU A 113 1.75 2.39 -14.05
C LEU A 113 3.07 3.18 -14.11
N SER A 114 3.39 3.75 -15.29
CA SER A 114 4.61 4.53 -15.48
C SER A 114 4.57 5.89 -14.77
N HIS A 115 3.38 6.36 -14.40
CA HIS A 115 3.19 7.62 -13.67
C HIS A 115 2.95 7.40 -12.17
N GLY A 116 3.00 6.15 -11.70
CA GLY A 116 2.85 5.83 -10.28
C GLY A 116 1.66 4.97 -9.91
N GLY A 117 0.94 4.41 -10.88
CA GLY A 117 -0.17 3.50 -10.62
C GLY A 117 0.29 2.13 -10.08
N HIS A 118 -0.66 1.24 -9.87
CA HIS A 118 -0.38 -0.12 -9.42
C HIS A 118 -0.70 -1.12 -10.54
N LEU A 119 -0.03 -2.28 -10.52
CA LEU A 119 -0.25 -3.34 -11.51
C LEU A 119 -1.73 -3.72 -11.65
N THR A 120 -2.47 -3.81 -10.53
CA THR A 120 -3.88 -4.20 -10.54
C THR A 120 -4.83 -3.09 -11.00
N HIS A 121 -4.29 -1.94 -11.42
CA HIS A 121 -5.12 -0.84 -11.96
C HIS A 121 -5.25 -0.90 -13.49
N GLY A 122 -5.11 -2.11 -14.07
CA GLY A 122 -5.34 -2.32 -15.50
C GLY A 122 -4.08 -2.63 -16.32
N SER A 123 -2.93 -2.85 -15.68
CA SER A 123 -1.68 -3.16 -16.41
C SER A 123 -1.85 -4.40 -17.29
N SER A 124 -1.35 -4.34 -18.53
CA SER A 124 -1.48 -5.43 -19.51
C SER A 124 -0.81 -6.74 -19.08
N VAL A 125 0.17 -6.67 -18.16
CA VAL A 125 0.82 -7.88 -17.65
C VAL A 125 0.09 -8.48 -16.44
N ASN A 126 -0.94 -7.79 -15.95
CA ASN A 126 -1.71 -8.18 -14.76
C ASN A 126 -3.08 -8.74 -15.18
N PHE A 127 -3.70 -9.56 -14.31
CA PHE A 127 -5.05 -10.08 -14.57
C PHE A 127 -6.03 -8.96 -14.95
N SER A 128 -5.91 -7.79 -14.32
CA SER A 128 -6.83 -6.68 -14.53
C SER A 128 -6.80 -6.17 -15.98
N GLY A 129 -5.61 -6.09 -16.59
CA GLY A 129 -5.49 -5.69 -18.00
C GLY A 129 -5.74 -6.83 -18.99
N LYS A 130 -5.78 -8.08 -18.50
CA LYS A 130 -6.08 -9.25 -19.36
C LYS A 130 -7.59 -9.54 -19.44
N ILE A 131 -8.34 -9.24 -18.37
CA ILE A 131 -9.77 -9.53 -18.26
C ILE A 131 -10.61 -8.31 -18.68
N TYR A 132 -10.12 -7.10 -18.37
CA TYR A 132 -10.86 -5.85 -18.57
C TYR A 132 -10.17 -4.98 -19.63
N LYS A 133 -10.94 -4.10 -20.27
CA LYS A 133 -10.40 -3.15 -21.25
C LYS A 133 -9.92 -1.91 -20.51
N SER A 134 -8.61 -1.75 -20.42
CA SER A 134 -8.01 -0.70 -19.58
C SER A 134 -7.63 0.54 -20.37
N SER A 135 -7.90 1.69 -19.80
CA SER A 135 -7.39 2.99 -20.22
C SER A 135 -6.79 3.68 -18.99
N PHE A 136 -6.01 4.73 -19.21
CA PHE A 136 -5.19 5.29 -18.13
C PHE A 136 -5.24 6.81 -18.11
N TYR A 137 -5.22 7.36 -16.89
CA TYR A 137 -4.92 8.76 -16.65
C TYR A 137 -3.52 8.85 -16.01
N GLY A 138 -2.90 10.00 -16.12
CA GLY A 138 -1.57 10.23 -15.55
C GLY A 138 -1.46 11.61 -14.94
N VAL A 139 -0.22 12.02 -14.65
CA VAL A 139 0.07 13.36 -14.11
C VAL A 139 0.48 14.30 -15.23
N GLU A 140 0.35 15.59 -14.98
CA GLU A 140 0.85 16.65 -15.87
C GLU A 140 2.38 16.62 -15.91
N LYS A 141 2.93 16.84 -17.09
CA LYS A 141 4.38 16.72 -17.32
C LYS A 141 5.19 17.71 -16.49
N GLU A 142 4.76 18.97 -16.48
CA GLU A 142 5.49 20.05 -15.85
C GLU A 142 5.37 20.04 -14.32
N SER A 143 4.18 19.76 -13.83
CA SER A 143 3.89 19.84 -12.38
C SER A 143 4.06 18.51 -11.64
N GLY A 144 3.92 17.38 -12.35
CA GLY A 144 3.86 16.07 -11.72
C GLY A 144 2.56 15.85 -10.93
N LEU A 145 1.53 16.66 -11.16
CA LEU A 145 0.27 16.61 -10.41
C LEU A 145 -0.87 16.03 -11.25
N LEU A 146 -1.87 15.47 -10.58
CA LEU A 146 -3.12 15.04 -11.22
C LEU A 146 -3.90 16.28 -11.67
N ASN A 147 -4.42 16.23 -12.90
CA ASN A 147 -5.30 17.27 -13.45
C ASN A 147 -6.70 16.68 -13.61
N TYR A 148 -7.61 17.04 -12.71
CA TYR A 148 -8.96 16.47 -12.67
C TYR A 148 -9.80 16.82 -13.89
N GLU A 149 -9.56 17.98 -14.52
CA GLU A 149 -10.25 18.33 -15.78
C GLU A 149 -9.81 17.40 -16.92
N ASN A 150 -8.51 17.07 -16.96
CA ASN A 150 -7.98 16.15 -17.96
C ASN A 150 -8.51 14.73 -17.70
N ILE A 151 -8.58 14.32 -16.42
CA ILE A 151 -9.13 13.01 -16.05
C ILE A 151 -10.60 12.91 -16.49
N LEU A 152 -11.38 13.98 -16.30
CA LEU A 152 -12.77 14.03 -16.76
C LEU A 152 -12.87 13.88 -18.29
N LYS A 153 -12.00 14.57 -19.05
CA LYS A 153 -11.97 14.46 -20.52
C LYS A 153 -11.69 13.00 -20.95
N ILE A 154 -10.72 12.36 -20.29
CA ILE A 154 -10.41 10.95 -20.56
C ILE A 154 -11.62 10.05 -20.22
N ALA A 155 -12.23 10.26 -19.05
CA ALA A 155 -13.38 9.46 -18.61
C ALA A 155 -14.55 9.59 -19.59
N LYS A 156 -14.85 10.81 -20.06
CA LYS A 156 -15.91 11.05 -21.06
C LYS A 156 -15.65 10.34 -22.39
N LYS A 157 -14.39 10.32 -22.82
CA LYS A 157 -13.96 9.66 -24.05
C LYS A 157 -14.05 8.15 -23.91
N GLU A 158 -13.49 7.60 -22.84
CA GLU A 158 -13.33 6.16 -22.65
C GLU A 158 -14.59 5.47 -22.11
N LYS A 159 -15.43 6.21 -21.37
CA LYS A 159 -16.68 5.72 -20.74
C LYS A 159 -16.42 4.43 -19.93
N PRO A 160 -15.60 4.52 -18.89
CA PRO A 160 -15.29 3.34 -18.07
C PRO A 160 -16.48 2.89 -17.24
N ASN A 161 -16.54 1.59 -16.93
CA ASN A 161 -17.47 1.03 -15.96
C ASN A 161 -16.97 1.29 -14.52
N MET A 162 -15.63 1.39 -14.36
CA MET A 162 -15.04 1.68 -13.06
C MET A 162 -13.81 2.59 -13.21
N ILE A 163 -13.71 3.59 -12.33
CA ILE A 163 -12.53 4.44 -12.17
C ILE A 163 -11.82 4.02 -10.89
N ILE A 164 -10.49 3.91 -10.94
CA ILE A 164 -9.67 3.54 -9.79
C ILE A 164 -8.85 4.76 -9.38
N ALA A 165 -9.09 5.27 -8.17
CA ALA A 165 -8.34 6.36 -7.57
C ALA A 165 -7.35 5.76 -6.56
N GLY A 166 -6.06 5.84 -6.87
CA GLY A 166 -5.03 5.27 -5.99
C GLY A 166 -3.70 5.18 -6.70
N ALA A 167 -2.62 5.12 -5.93
CA ALA A 167 -1.27 5.14 -6.48
C ALA A 167 -0.28 4.42 -5.58
N SER A 168 0.81 3.94 -6.20
CA SER A 168 1.96 3.35 -5.52
C SER A 168 3.14 4.31 -5.41
N ALA A 169 3.21 5.33 -6.29
CA ALA A 169 4.35 6.25 -6.35
C ALA A 169 3.91 7.70 -6.64
N TYR A 170 2.78 8.10 -6.10
CA TYR A 170 2.30 9.50 -6.19
C TYR A 170 2.40 10.12 -4.79
N SER A 171 3.17 11.20 -4.68
CA SER A 171 3.52 11.79 -3.38
C SER A 171 2.51 12.81 -2.87
N ARG A 172 1.46 13.12 -3.63
CA ARG A 172 0.47 14.13 -3.23
C ARG A 172 -0.83 13.50 -2.79
N ASP A 173 -1.65 14.29 -2.10
CA ASP A 173 -2.99 13.86 -1.69
C ASP A 173 -3.89 13.70 -2.91
N ILE A 174 -4.86 12.80 -2.83
CA ILE A 174 -5.84 12.53 -3.88
C ILE A 174 -7.19 13.10 -3.45
N ASN A 175 -7.80 13.91 -4.30
CA ASN A 175 -9.12 14.46 -4.04
C ASN A 175 -10.20 13.46 -4.47
N PHE A 176 -10.70 12.67 -3.52
CA PHE A 176 -11.72 11.64 -3.80
C PHE A 176 -13.07 12.24 -4.16
N GLU A 177 -13.38 13.44 -3.67
CA GLU A 177 -14.61 14.15 -4.05
C GLU A 177 -14.60 14.47 -5.54
N LYS A 178 -13.48 15.00 -6.04
CA LYS A 178 -13.33 15.26 -7.49
C LYS A 178 -13.42 13.98 -8.33
N PHE A 179 -12.83 12.90 -7.86
CA PHE A 179 -12.98 11.61 -8.54
C PHE A 179 -14.43 11.14 -8.53
N ARG A 180 -15.17 11.39 -7.44
CA ARG A 180 -16.59 11.03 -7.37
C ARG A 180 -17.43 11.85 -8.38
N GLU A 181 -17.18 13.15 -8.46
CA GLU A 181 -17.84 13.99 -9.47
C GLU A 181 -17.61 13.44 -10.89
N ILE A 182 -16.36 13.06 -11.19
CA ILE A 182 -16.00 12.48 -12.49
C ILE A 182 -16.75 11.15 -12.72
N ALA A 183 -16.75 10.27 -11.72
CA ALA A 183 -17.40 8.97 -11.82
C ALA A 183 -18.90 9.12 -12.08
N ASP A 184 -19.56 10.01 -11.33
CA ASP A 184 -21.01 10.28 -11.49
C ASP A 184 -21.31 10.83 -12.88
N GLU A 185 -20.47 11.74 -13.38
CA GLU A 185 -20.65 12.37 -14.71
C GLU A 185 -20.65 11.32 -15.85
N VAL A 186 -19.91 10.21 -15.69
CA VAL A 186 -19.82 9.18 -16.74
C VAL A 186 -20.55 7.87 -16.38
N GLY A 187 -21.19 7.83 -15.21
CA GLY A 187 -21.93 6.65 -14.74
C GLY A 187 -21.03 5.48 -14.35
N ALA A 188 -19.83 5.75 -13.85
CA ALA A 188 -18.86 4.73 -13.45
C ALA A 188 -18.90 4.47 -11.95
N PHE A 189 -18.54 3.26 -11.54
CA PHE A 189 -18.18 3.02 -10.13
C PHE A 189 -16.84 3.67 -9.81
N LEU A 190 -16.65 4.04 -8.56
CA LEU A 190 -15.38 4.60 -8.07
C LEU A 190 -14.81 3.67 -7.00
N LEU A 191 -13.63 3.11 -7.26
CA LEU A 191 -12.82 2.34 -6.31
C LEU A 191 -11.67 3.23 -5.84
N ALA A 192 -11.51 3.38 -4.51
CA ALA A 192 -10.28 3.96 -3.96
C ALA A 192 -9.37 2.82 -3.49
N ASP A 193 -8.18 2.71 -4.08
CA ASP A 193 -7.13 1.81 -3.59
C ASP A 193 -6.16 2.66 -2.76
N ILE A 194 -6.32 2.61 -1.43
CA ILE A 194 -5.56 3.44 -0.50
C ILE A 194 -4.40 2.68 0.16
N SER A 195 -3.91 1.63 -0.49
CA SER A 195 -2.88 0.72 0.07
C SER A 195 -1.66 1.45 0.62
N HIS A 196 -1.16 2.45 -0.09
CA HIS A 196 0.04 3.17 0.35
C HIS A 196 -0.25 4.14 1.50
N PRO A 197 -1.22 5.07 1.40
CA PRO A 197 -1.44 6.06 2.44
C PRO A 197 -2.43 5.66 3.54
N SER A 198 -2.84 4.39 3.64
CA SER A 198 -3.94 3.97 4.51
C SER A 198 -3.76 4.39 5.98
N GLY A 199 -2.53 4.33 6.52
CA GLY A 199 -2.28 4.79 7.89
C GLY A 199 -2.51 6.29 8.06
N LEU A 200 -2.10 7.09 7.07
CA LEU A 200 -2.30 8.53 7.08
C LEU A 200 -3.79 8.88 6.96
N ILE A 201 -4.52 8.15 6.11
CA ILE A 201 -5.97 8.35 5.94
C ILE A 201 -6.70 7.96 7.23
N ALA A 202 -6.34 6.83 7.83
CA ALA A 202 -6.97 6.36 9.08
C ALA A 202 -6.83 7.38 10.21
N LYS A 203 -5.74 8.15 10.23
CA LYS A 203 -5.52 9.20 11.26
C LYS A 203 -5.81 10.60 10.74
N LYS A 204 -6.51 10.73 9.60
CA LYS A 204 -7.03 12.00 9.05
C LYS A 204 -5.93 13.00 8.65
N PHE A 205 -4.75 12.52 8.27
CA PHE A 205 -3.67 13.36 7.71
C PHE A 205 -3.81 13.57 6.20
N LEU A 206 -4.70 12.81 5.55
CA LEU A 206 -5.00 12.90 4.12
C LEU A 206 -6.51 12.76 3.90
N SER A 207 -6.95 13.09 2.70
CA SER A 207 -8.36 13.06 2.29
C SER A 207 -8.99 11.68 2.51
N ASP A 208 -10.23 11.69 2.99
CA ASP A 208 -10.96 10.48 3.35
C ASP A 208 -11.78 9.97 2.14
N PRO A 209 -11.56 8.75 1.65
CA PRO A 209 -12.36 8.22 0.55
C PRO A 209 -13.75 7.73 0.97
N MET A 210 -13.96 7.43 2.25
CA MET A 210 -15.20 6.75 2.71
C MET A 210 -16.49 7.47 2.32
N PRO A 211 -16.58 8.81 2.42
CA PRO A 211 -17.83 9.50 2.01
C PRO A 211 -18.05 9.54 0.49
N HIS A 212 -17.01 9.31 -0.30
CA HIS A 212 -17.03 9.61 -1.73
C HIS A 212 -17.01 8.36 -2.62
N CYS A 213 -16.35 7.28 -2.19
CA CYS A 213 -16.10 6.14 -3.06
C CYS A 213 -17.14 5.03 -2.86
N HIS A 214 -17.46 4.32 -3.94
CA HIS A 214 -18.40 3.19 -3.90
C HIS A 214 -17.83 2.02 -3.11
N VAL A 215 -16.49 1.86 -3.16
CA VAL A 215 -15.76 0.81 -2.46
C VAL A 215 -14.31 1.28 -2.26
N VAL A 216 -13.72 0.84 -1.15
CA VAL A 216 -12.34 1.18 -0.79
C VAL A 216 -11.57 -0.11 -0.53
N THR A 217 -10.37 -0.24 -1.12
CA THR A 217 -9.47 -1.34 -0.81
C THR A 217 -8.18 -0.82 -0.21
N THR A 218 -7.53 -1.65 0.59
CA THR A 218 -6.19 -1.36 1.10
C THR A 218 -5.43 -2.65 1.40
N THR A 219 -4.12 -2.55 1.40
CA THR A 219 -3.26 -3.51 2.09
C THR A 219 -3.19 -3.12 3.57
N THR A 220 -2.76 -4.05 4.40
CA THR A 220 -2.71 -3.84 5.85
C THR A 220 -1.29 -3.68 6.40
N HIS A 221 -0.25 -3.71 5.52
CA HIS A 221 1.15 -3.89 5.93
C HIS A 221 2.10 -2.75 5.54
N LYS A 222 1.59 -1.62 5.02
CA LYS A 222 2.42 -0.48 4.61
C LYS A 222 2.41 0.60 5.71
N THR A 223 1.85 1.78 5.44
CA THR A 223 1.73 2.81 6.48
C THR A 223 0.85 2.36 7.65
N LEU A 224 -0.05 1.41 7.42
CA LEU A 224 -0.92 0.85 8.47
C LEU A 224 -0.16 -0.06 9.45
N ARG A 225 1.03 -0.51 9.09
CA ARG A 225 1.99 -1.22 9.97
C ARG A 225 1.44 -2.54 10.55
N GLY A 226 0.55 -3.21 9.83
CA GLY A 226 0.00 -4.51 10.25
C GLY A 226 0.54 -5.68 9.45
N ALA A 227 -0.08 -6.83 9.64
CA ALA A 227 0.25 -8.06 8.90
C ALA A 227 0.02 -7.89 7.39
N ARG A 228 0.77 -8.61 6.58
CA ARG A 228 0.54 -8.61 5.12
C ARG A 228 -0.81 -9.22 4.80
N GLY A 229 -1.64 -8.45 4.11
CA GLY A 229 -2.98 -8.86 3.72
C GLY A 229 -3.72 -7.76 3.02
N GLY A 230 -4.98 -8.01 2.68
CA GLY A 230 -5.88 -7.04 2.06
C GLY A 230 -7.12 -6.79 2.91
N LEU A 231 -7.82 -5.72 2.57
CA LEU A 231 -9.05 -5.30 3.25
C LEU A 231 -9.94 -4.61 2.22
N ILE A 232 -11.24 -4.92 2.25
CA ILE A 232 -12.24 -4.24 1.42
C ILE A 232 -13.24 -3.56 2.37
N MET A 233 -13.60 -2.31 2.05
CA MET A 233 -14.50 -1.52 2.90
C MET A 233 -15.53 -0.78 2.04
N ILE A 234 -16.69 -0.52 2.64
CA ILE A 234 -17.72 0.36 2.06
C ILE A 234 -18.09 1.37 3.16
N GLY A 235 -18.02 2.66 2.83
CA GLY A 235 -18.30 3.74 3.78
C GLY A 235 -19.74 3.71 4.26
N LYS A 236 -20.68 3.66 3.31
CA LYS A 236 -22.12 3.46 3.58
C LYS A 236 -22.63 2.40 2.62
N ASP A 237 -23.18 1.31 3.16
CA ASP A 237 -23.64 0.19 2.36
C ASP A 237 -24.91 0.56 1.58
N TYR A 238 -25.13 -0.06 0.43
CA TYR A 238 -26.25 0.29 -0.46
C TYR A 238 -26.72 -0.92 -1.25
N GLU A 239 -27.97 -0.85 -1.70
CA GLU A 239 -28.57 -1.90 -2.55
C GLU A 239 -27.82 -2.00 -3.88
N ASN A 240 -27.57 -3.22 -4.33
CA ASN A 240 -26.83 -3.42 -5.58
C ASN A 240 -27.63 -2.86 -6.77
N PRO A 241 -26.98 -2.16 -7.69
CA PRO A 241 -27.67 -1.59 -8.86
C PRO A 241 -27.92 -2.63 -9.99
N PHE A 242 -27.51 -3.88 -9.77
CA PHE A 242 -27.64 -4.94 -10.78
C PHE A 242 -28.98 -5.70 -10.70
N GLY A 243 -29.81 -5.33 -9.72
CA GLY A 243 -31.11 -5.98 -9.51
C GLY A 243 -31.03 -7.39 -8.94
N LEU A 244 -29.88 -7.78 -8.37
CA LEU A 244 -29.68 -9.12 -7.80
C LEU A 244 -30.43 -9.25 -6.47
N LYS A 245 -31.22 -10.31 -6.34
CA LYS A 245 -32.13 -10.51 -5.20
C LYS A 245 -31.81 -11.80 -4.45
N PHE A 246 -32.23 -11.84 -3.21
CA PHE A 246 -32.37 -13.06 -2.43
C PHE A 246 -33.62 -13.83 -2.87
N LYS A 247 -33.75 -15.09 -2.42
CA LYS A 247 -34.93 -15.92 -2.73
C LYS A 247 -36.24 -15.30 -2.23
N ASN A 248 -36.18 -14.48 -1.17
CA ASN A 248 -37.36 -13.79 -0.63
C ASN A 248 -37.76 -12.51 -1.40
N GLY A 249 -37.04 -12.20 -2.48
CA GLY A 249 -37.36 -11.05 -3.35
C GLY A 249 -36.63 -9.74 -2.96
N ASN A 250 -36.01 -9.67 -1.80
CA ASN A 250 -35.29 -8.47 -1.38
C ASN A 250 -33.99 -8.28 -2.16
N LEU A 251 -33.64 -7.03 -2.49
CA LEU A 251 -32.36 -6.73 -3.14
C LEU A 251 -31.19 -7.06 -2.19
N LYS A 252 -30.11 -7.58 -2.74
CA LYS A 252 -28.86 -7.78 -1.99
C LYS A 252 -28.16 -6.44 -1.85
N MET A 253 -27.53 -6.23 -0.68
CA MET A 253 -26.65 -5.08 -0.47
C MET A 253 -25.32 -5.32 -1.21
N MET A 254 -24.61 -4.25 -1.54
CA MET A 254 -23.29 -4.39 -2.21
C MET A 254 -22.28 -5.15 -1.32
N SER A 255 -22.33 -4.96 -0.01
CA SER A 255 -21.51 -5.75 0.93
C SER A 255 -21.68 -7.25 0.69
N LYS A 256 -22.92 -7.70 0.44
CA LYS A 256 -23.18 -9.12 0.19
C LYS A 256 -22.56 -9.61 -1.13
N LEU A 257 -22.55 -8.76 -2.16
CA LEU A 257 -21.89 -9.10 -3.42
C LEU A 257 -20.38 -9.16 -3.26
N VAL A 258 -19.81 -8.25 -2.46
CA VAL A 258 -18.37 -8.27 -2.15
C VAL A 258 -18.02 -9.54 -1.37
N ASP A 259 -18.80 -9.90 -0.34
CA ASP A 259 -18.57 -11.15 0.40
C ASP A 259 -18.57 -12.36 -0.56
N LEU A 260 -19.57 -12.44 -1.45
CA LEU A 260 -19.66 -13.56 -2.42
C LEU A 260 -18.48 -13.55 -3.40
N ALA A 261 -17.99 -12.38 -3.76
CA ALA A 261 -16.85 -12.26 -4.66
C ALA A 261 -15.53 -12.65 -3.99
N VAL A 262 -15.39 -12.40 -2.68
CA VAL A 262 -14.24 -12.88 -1.90
C VAL A 262 -14.36 -14.40 -1.73
N PHE A 263 -15.43 -14.87 -1.09
CA PHE A 263 -15.68 -16.29 -0.89
C PHE A 263 -17.13 -16.61 -1.29
N PRO A 264 -17.36 -17.55 -2.19
CA PRO A 264 -16.39 -18.45 -2.84
C PRO A 264 -15.79 -17.94 -4.17
N GLY A 265 -15.99 -16.67 -4.50
CA GLY A 265 -15.67 -16.14 -5.83
C GLY A 265 -14.18 -16.17 -6.19
N ASN A 266 -13.31 -15.80 -5.28
CA ASN A 266 -11.88 -15.68 -5.54
C ASN A 266 -11.02 -16.50 -4.58
N GLN A 267 -11.51 -16.82 -3.39
CA GLN A 267 -10.75 -17.50 -2.33
C GLN A 267 -11.54 -18.68 -1.77
N GLY A 268 -10.85 -19.59 -1.06
CA GLY A 268 -11.42 -20.66 -0.25
C GLY A 268 -11.25 -20.33 1.22
N GLY A 269 -10.60 -21.23 1.98
CA GLY A 269 -10.39 -21.06 3.42
C GLY A 269 -9.62 -19.78 3.74
N PRO A 270 -10.14 -18.94 4.65
CA PRO A 270 -9.43 -17.72 5.05
C PRO A 270 -8.21 -18.07 5.90
N LEU A 271 -7.23 -17.15 5.92
CA LEU A 271 -6.00 -17.30 6.71
C LEU A 271 -6.26 -16.74 8.10
N GLU A 272 -6.80 -17.57 9.01
CA GLU A 272 -7.25 -17.08 10.32
C GLU A 272 -6.10 -16.51 11.18
N HIS A 273 -4.88 -17.06 11.04
CA HIS A 273 -3.69 -16.52 11.70
C HIS A 273 -3.34 -15.11 11.18
N VAL A 274 -3.54 -14.85 9.88
CA VAL A 274 -3.34 -13.51 9.31
C VAL A 274 -4.47 -12.56 9.74
N ILE A 275 -5.72 -13.07 9.80
CA ILE A 275 -6.86 -12.25 10.26
C ILE A 275 -6.66 -11.83 11.72
N ALA A 276 -6.19 -12.76 12.58
CA ALA A 276 -5.82 -12.42 13.96
C ALA A 276 -4.74 -11.34 14.00
N ALA A 277 -3.72 -11.48 13.18
CA ALA A 277 -2.64 -10.49 13.09
C ALA A 277 -3.15 -9.13 12.55
N LYS A 278 -4.12 -9.13 11.63
CA LYS A 278 -4.82 -7.90 11.20
C LYS A 278 -5.56 -7.27 12.37
N ALA A 279 -6.27 -8.10 13.17
CA ALA A 279 -6.99 -7.60 14.36
C ALA A 279 -6.04 -6.91 15.35
N VAL A 280 -4.84 -7.49 15.56
CA VAL A 280 -3.79 -6.87 16.38
C VAL A 280 -3.37 -5.54 15.77
N GLY A 281 -3.00 -5.52 14.49
CA GLY A 281 -2.54 -4.30 13.81
C GLY A 281 -3.60 -3.19 13.81
N PHE A 282 -4.88 -3.54 13.59
CA PHE A 282 -5.95 -2.55 13.66
C PHE A 282 -6.12 -2.02 15.10
N GLY A 283 -5.95 -2.89 16.11
CA GLY A 283 -5.96 -2.47 17.50
C GLY A 283 -4.86 -1.46 17.81
N GLU A 284 -3.64 -1.75 17.36
CA GLU A 284 -2.50 -0.83 17.48
C GLU A 284 -2.77 0.48 16.74
N ALA A 285 -3.37 0.40 15.55
CA ALA A 285 -3.68 1.59 14.74
C ALA A 285 -4.80 2.46 15.36
N LEU A 286 -5.65 1.87 16.19
CA LEU A 286 -6.69 2.62 16.93
C LEU A 286 -6.09 3.41 18.08
N ASP A 287 -4.97 2.97 18.65
CA ASP A 287 -4.33 3.61 19.78
C ASP A 287 -3.81 5.02 19.42
N ASP A 288 -3.73 5.89 20.43
CA ASP A 288 -3.26 7.27 20.27
C ASP A 288 -1.78 7.33 19.87
N SER A 289 -0.97 6.38 20.31
CA SER A 289 0.45 6.31 19.92
C SER A 289 0.63 6.17 18.40
N PHE A 290 -0.36 5.60 17.72
CA PHE A 290 -0.30 5.47 16.26
C PHE A 290 -0.50 6.82 15.56
N TYR A 291 -1.23 7.74 16.21
CA TYR A 291 -1.30 9.13 15.69
C TYR A 291 0.10 9.75 15.70
N UNK A 292 0.74 9.55 16.63
CA UNK A 292 1.99 10.00 16.83
C UNK A 292 2.96 9.54 15.91
N TYR A 293 2.86 8.26 15.67
CA TYR A 293 3.70 7.61 14.67
C TYR A 293 3.43 8.17 13.25
N ILE A 294 2.20 8.26 12.85
CA ILE A 294 1.83 8.74 11.50
C ILE A 294 2.24 10.21 11.30
N GLU A 295 2.08 11.05 12.32
CA GLU A 295 2.54 12.44 12.25
C GLU A 295 4.06 12.49 11.98
N ARG A 296 4.82 11.67 12.70
CA ARG A 296 6.27 11.58 12.49
C ARG A 296 6.63 11.02 11.11
N VAL A 297 5.88 10.04 10.60
CA VAL A 297 6.07 9.52 9.24
C VAL A 297 5.97 10.67 8.23
N LYS A 298 4.94 11.51 8.37
CA LYS A 298 4.70 12.64 7.46
C LYS A 298 5.80 13.71 7.61
N ASN A 299 6.18 14.04 8.84
CA ASN A 299 7.23 15.04 9.11
C ASN A 299 8.59 14.56 8.58
N ASN A 300 8.92 13.30 8.81
CA ASN A 300 10.15 12.70 8.27
C ASN A 300 10.15 12.74 6.74
N ALA A 301 9.02 12.45 6.08
CA ALA A 301 8.91 12.50 4.62
C ALA A 301 9.11 13.92 4.10
N SER A 302 8.47 14.90 4.74
CA SER A 302 8.63 16.32 4.39
C SER A 302 10.10 16.77 4.54
N THR A 303 10.73 16.40 5.66
CA THR A 303 12.15 16.71 5.92
C THR A 303 13.04 16.07 4.85
N MET A 304 12.84 14.78 4.56
CA MET A 304 13.62 14.05 3.56
C MET A 304 13.48 14.70 2.17
N CYS A 305 12.26 15.04 1.79
CA CYS A 305 11.95 15.68 0.52
C CYS A 305 12.69 17.03 0.41
N ASN A 306 12.60 17.87 1.44
CA ASN A 306 13.24 19.19 1.46
C ASN A 306 14.76 19.09 1.42
N GLU A 307 15.33 18.09 2.11
CA GLU A 307 16.79 17.84 2.07
C GLU A 307 17.25 17.44 0.65
N PHE A 308 16.47 16.61 -0.06
CA PHE A 308 16.79 16.26 -1.44
C PHE A 308 16.71 17.51 -2.36
N ILE A 309 15.66 18.31 -2.21
CA ILE A 309 15.49 19.54 -3.02
C ILE A 309 16.68 20.48 -2.76
N SER A 310 17.06 20.69 -1.50
CA SER A 310 18.18 21.59 -1.14
C SER A 310 19.53 21.13 -1.71
N ARG A 311 19.68 19.83 -1.97
CA ARG A 311 20.89 19.24 -2.59
C ARG A 311 20.79 19.17 -4.12
N GLY A 312 19.76 19.81 -4.68
CA GLY A 312 19.59 19.92 -6.14
C GLY A 312 19.07 18.66 -6.81
N TYR A 313 18.34 17.80 -6.09
CA TYR A 313 17.64 16.68 -6.70
C TYR A 313 16.29 17.14 -7.25
N ASN A 314 15.88 16.54 -8.36
CA ASN A 314 14.55 16.75 -8.93
C ASN A 314 13.56 15.82 -8.22
N VAL A 315 12.75 16.36 -7.32
CA VAL A 315 11.69 15.62 -6.66
C VAL A 315 10.41 15.77 -7.47
N VAL A 316 9.85 14.67 -7.95
CA VAL A 316 8.61 14.69 -8.76
C VAL A 316 7.51 15.38 -7.94
N SER A 317 6.76 16.28 -8.58
CA SER A 317 5.76 17.19 -8.01
C SER A 317 6.34 18.22 -7.01
N ASN A 318 7.66 18.31 -6.91
CA ASN A 318 8.36 19.27 -6.04
C ASN A 318 7.87 19.23 -4.57
N GLY A 319 7.61 18.02 -4.06
CA GLY A 319 7.17 17.89 -2.67
C GLY A 319 6.46 16.59 -2.35
N THR A 320 6.02 16.48 -1.11
CA THR A 320 5.21 15.36 -0.66
C THR A 320 4.18 15.80 0.38
N ASP A 321 2.99 15.23 0.29
CA ASP A 321 1.92 15.39 1.28
C ASP A 321 1.79 14.13 2.16
N ASN A 322 2.48 13.04 1.76
CA ASN A 322 2.30 11.73 2.40
C ASN A 322 3.62 11.15 2.92
N HIS A 323 3.83 9.84 2.80
CA HIS A 323 4.95 9.10 3.38
C HIS A 323 6.09 8.81 2.40
N LEU A 324 5.95 9.23 1.14
CA LEU A 324 6.90 8.85 0.09
C LEU A 324 7.27 10.04 -0.80
N MET A 325 8.35 9.89 -1.51
CA MET A 325 8.76 10.81 -2.58
C MET A 325 9.41 10.02 -3.69
N LEU A 326 9.33 10.57 -4.91
CA LEU A 326 9.91 9.98 -6.10
C LEU A 326 10.97 10.97 -6.62
N ILE A 327 12.21 10.50 -6.72
CA ILE A 327 13.35 11.31 -7.14
C ILE A 327 13.70 10.98 -8.58
N ASP A 328 13.72 11.99 -9.43
CA ASP A 328 14.19 11.88 -10.82
C ASP A 328 15.71 12.11 -10.82
N LEU A 329 16.46 11.07 -11.17
CA LEU A 329 17.91 11.07 -11.10
C LEU A 329 18.59 11.52 -12.40
N ARG A 330 17.81 11.91 -13.42
CA ARG A 330 18.40 12.31 -14.72
C ARG A 330 19.39 13.47 -14.57
N ASN A 331 19.12 14.41 -13.66
CA ASN A 331 20.04 15.53 -13.42
C ASN A 331 21.29 15.17 -12.59
N LYS A 332 21.34 13.94 -12.09
CA LYS A 332 22.52 13.40 -11.38
C LYS A 332 23.30 12.41 -12.27
N ASN A 333 22.85 12.20 -13.50
CA ASN A 333 23.50 11.31 -14.49
C ASN A 333 23.68 9.88 -14.01
N ILE A 334 22.71 9.34 -13.24
CA ILE A 334 22.71 7.97 -12.74
C ILE A 334 21.33 7.35 -13.01
N THR A 335 21.30 6.05 -13.31
CA THR A 335 20.02 5.36 -13.50
C THR A 335 19.44 4.93 -12.13
N GLY A 336 18.13 4.68 -12.11
CA GLY A 336 17.49 4.11 -10.91
C GLY A 336 18.12 2.78 -10.51
N LYS A 337 18.45 1.93 -11.50
CA LYS A 337 19.09 0.63 -11.28
C LYS A 337 20.46 0.77 -10.60
N ASP A 338 21.29 1.70 -11.08
CA ASP A 338 22.64 1.88 -10.51
C ASP A 338 22.57 2.48 -9.13
N ALA A 339 21.66 3.45 -8.91
CA ALA A 339 21.43 4.04 -7.59
C ALA A 339 20.93 2.98 -6.58
N GLU A 340 19.94 2.18 -6.97
CA GLU A 340 19.42 1.07 -6.14
C GLU A 340 20.56 0.11 -5.76
N SER A 341 21.37 -0.30 -6.73
CA SER A 341 22.49 -1.22 -6.51
C SER A 341 23.54 -0.66 -5.54
N ALA A 342 23.89 0.62 -5.72
CA ALA A 342 24.89 1.27 -4.85
C ALA A 342 24.36 1.44 -3.42
N LEU A 343 23.09 1.82 -3.27
CA LEU A 343 22.47 1.97 -1.95
C LEU A 343 22.42 0.64 -1.20
N VAL A 344 22.07 -0.45 -1.89
CA VAL A 344 22.05 -1.80 -1.27
C VAL A 344 23.44 -2.18 -0.75
N LYS A 345 24.52 -1.85 -1.48
CA LYS A 345 25.90 -2.11 -1.00
C LYS A 345 26.21 -1.34 0.28
N ALA A 346 25.57 -0.20 0.48
CA ALA A 346 25.74 0.63 1.69
C ALA A 346 24.70 0.29 2.79
N ASP A 347 24.00 -0.84 2.69
CA ASP A 347 22.93 -1.26 3.60
C ASP A 347 21.78 -0.24 3.70
N ILE A 348 21.51 0.48 2.60
CA ILE A 348 20.32 1.34 2.46
C ILE A 348 19.43 0.69 1.42
N THR A 349 18.21 0.31 1.80
CA THR A 349 17.28 -0.37 0.91
C THR A 349 16.25 0.63 0.37
N ALA A 350 16.16 0.72 -0.97
CA ALA A 350 15.18 1.55 -1.67
C ALA A 350 14.82 0.82 -2.96
N ASN A 351 13.87 1.31 -3.73
CA ASN A 351 13.56 0.67 -5.00
C ASN A 351 13.66 1.66 -6.17
N LYS A 352 14.27 1.19 -7.25
CA LYS A 352 14.20 1.93 -8.52
C LYS A 352 12.74 2.06 -8.94
N ASN A 353 12.40 3.17 -9.58
CA ASN A 353 11.03 3.47 -9.95
C ASN A 353 11.02 4.32 -11.21
N MET A 354 10.11 4.01 -12.14
CA MET A 354 9.91 4.91 -13.28
C MET A 354 9.46 6.28 -12.77
N VAL A 355 9.90 7.33 -13.42
CA VAL A 355 9.36 8.68 -13.22
C VAL A 355 8.34 8.96 -14.32
N PRO A 356 7.37 9.84 -14.10
CA PRO A 356 6.45 10.19 -15.18
C PRO A 356 7.21 10.63 -16.43
N TYR A 357 6.78 10.14 -17.59
CA TYR A 357 7.43 10.41 -18.88
C TYR A 357 8.89 9.92 -18.91
N ASP A 358 9.16 8.79 -18.27
CA ASP A 358 10.50 8.17 -18.25
C ASP A 358 10.88 7.70 -19.66
N ASP A 359 12.13 7.94 -20.05
CA ASP A 359 12.67 7.50 -21.33
C ASP A 359 13.37 6.13 -21.24
N LYS A 360 13.39 5.54 -20.05
CA LYS A 360 14.04 4.23 -19.81
C LYS A 360 13.01 3.14 -19.54
N SER A 361 13.44 1.90 -19.73
CA SER A 361 12.58 0.74 -19.46
C SER A 361 12.33 0.56 -17.95
N PRO A 362 11.27 -0.17 -17.57
CA PRO A 362 11.00 -0.46 -16.15
C PRO A 362 12.12 -1.25 -15.44
N PHE A 363 13.02 -1.88 -16.19
CA PHE A 363 14.15 -2.64 -15.61
C PHE A 363 15.35 -1.74 -15.27
N ILE A 364 15.41 -0.53 -15.83
CA ILE A 364 16.49 0.44 -15.63
C ILE A 364 16.00 1.62 -14.81
N THR A 365 14.98 2.30 -15.27
CA THR A 365 14.32 3.50 -14.74
C THR A 365 15.24 4.73 -14.65
N SER A 366 14.63 5.90 -14.59
CA SER A 366 15.35 7.17 -14.33
C SER A 366 15.17 7.65 -12.88
N GLY A 367 14.45 6.89 -12.07
CA GLY A 367 14.13 7.34 -10.73
C GLY A 367 14.30 6.31 -9.63
N ILE A 368 14.19 6.81 -8.42
CA ILE A 368 14.21 6.00 -7.20
C ILE A 368 13.12 6.52 -6.26
N ARG A 369 12.44 5.62 -5.58
CA ARG A 369 11.37 5.96 -4.63
C ARG A 369 11.87 5.72 -3.21
N PHE A 370 11.64 6.70 -2.34
CA PHE A 370 11.93 6.61 -0.90
C PHE A 370 10.64 6.79 -0.11
N GLY A 371 10.58 6.15 1.06
CA GLY A 371 9.49 6.33 2.02
C GLY A 371 9.99 6.21 3.45
N THR A 372 9.24 6.76 4.37
CA THR A 372 9.68 6.92 5.75
C THR A 372 8.98 6.02 6.79
N PRO A 373 7.97 5.17 6.46
CA PRO A 373 7.30 4.39 7.51
C PRO A 373 8.23 3.50 8.31
N ALA A 374 9.09 2.71 7.64
CA ALA A 374 9.95 1.72 8.30
C ALA A 374 10.97 2.39 9.22
N ILE A 375 11.63 3.45 8.76
CA ILE A 375 12.64 4.14 9.59
C ILE A 375 11.98 4.89 10.76
N THR A 376 10.74 5.38 10.56
CA THR A 376 10.00 6.02 11.66
C THR A 376 9.62 4.98 12.73
N THR A 377 9.25 3.76 12.32
CA THR A 377 9.02 2.65 13.26
C THR A 377 10.29 2.35 14.08
N ARG A 378 11.48 2.48 13.46
CA ARG A 378 12.77 2.28 14.11
C ARG A 378 13.20 3.49 14.97
N GLY A 379 12.34 4.51 15.11
CA GLY A 379 12.56 5.65 16.00
C GLY A 379 13.36 6.81 15.41
N LEU A 380 13.61 6.82 14.10
CA LEU A 380 14.29 7.97 13.48
C LEU A 380 13.36 9.19 13.48
N VAL A 381 13.97 10.35 13.74
CA VAL A 381 13.29 11.65 13.79
C VAL A 381 13.92 12.60 12.76
N GLU A 382 13.34 13.77 12.58
CA GLU A 382 13.72 14.73 11.52
C GLU A 382 15.23 15.06 11.51
N SER A 383 15.89 15.12 12.69
CA SER A 383 17.34 15.35 12.75
C SER A 383 18.13 14.18 12.16
N ASP A 384 17.66 12.94 12.38
CA ASP A 384 18.29 11.74 11.81
C ASP A 384 18.09 11.71 10.28
N ILE A 385 16.93 12.16 9.80
CA ILE A 385 16.59 12.13 8.36
C ILE A 385 17.59 12.97 7.55
N LYS A 386 18.08 14.09 8.11
CA LYS A 386 19.10 14.89 7.43
C LYS A 386 20.37 14.08 7.20
N ASN A 387 20.80 13.32 8.21
CA ASN A 387 21.99 12.45 8.11
C ASN A 387 21.74 11.31 7.11
N VAL A 388 20.51 10.74 7.11
CA VAL A 388 20.14 9.69 6.14
C VAL A 388 20.25 10.23 4.71
N VAL A 389 19.73 11.44 4.44
CA VAL A 389 19.84 12.03 3.10
C VAL A 389 21.29 12.34 2.73
N GLU A 390 22.10 12.79 3.69
CA GLU A 390 23.53 13.01 3.46
C GLU A 390 24.23 11.71 3.04
N MET A 391 23.93 10.61 3.72
CA MET A 391 24.48 9.28 3.38
C MET A 391 24.01 8.84 1.98
N ILE A 392 22.73 9.04 1.64
CA ILE A 392 22.20 8.71 0.32
C ILE A 392 22.91 9.54 -0.76
N ASP A 393 23.05 10.84 -0.55
CA ASP A 393 23.71 11.75 -1.49
C ASP A 393 25.16 11.32 -1.72
N LYS A 394 25.88 10.97 -0.64
CA LYS A 394 27.27 10.48 -0.72
C LYS A 394 27.35 9.20 -1.56
N VAL A 395 26.41 8.26 -1.36
CA VAL A 395 26.33 7.03 -2.17
C VAL A 395 26.07 7.35 -3.64
N ILE A 396 25.08 8.19 -3.94
CA ILE A 396 24.67 8.50 -5.32
C ILE A 396 25.82 9.18 -6.08
N LEU A 397 26.50 10.14 -5.43
CA LEU A 397 27.61 10.88 -6.06
C LEU A 397 28.88 10.03 -6.23
N ASN A 398 28.98 8.90 -5.52
CA ASN A 398 30.15 8.01 -5.53
C ASN A 398 29.76 6.55 -5.78
N HIS A 399 28.74 6.32 -6.62
CA HIS A 399 28.07 5.03 -6.77
C HIS A 399 28.98 3.89 -7.27
N ASP A 400 30.11 4.21 -7.89
CA ASP A 400 31.10 3.25 -8.38
C ASP A 400 32.37 3.17 -7.48
N ASN A 401 32.38 3.87 -6.35
CA ASN A 401 33.54 3.91 -5.43
C ASN A 401 33.32 3.01 -4.21
N GLU A 402 33.80 1.78 -4.29
CA GLU A 402 33.62 0.76 -3.23
C GLU A 402 34.11 1.22 -1.85
N SER A 403 35.17 2.04 -1.78
CA SER A 403 35.68 2.54 -0.50
C SER A 403 34.66 3.46 0.18
N VAL A 404 34.05 4.36 -0.62
CA VAL A 404 33.03 5.29 -0.11
C VAL A 404 31.77 4.51 0.29
N LEU A 405 31.34 3.53 -0.52
CA LEU A 405 30.17 2.71 -0.19
C LEU A 405 30.38 1.97 1.13
N ASN A 406 31.57 1.41 1.33
CA ASN A 406 31.91 0.71 2.58
C ASN A 406 31.99 1.65 3.80
N GLU A 407 32.43 2.89 3.61
CA GLU A 407 32.41 3.92 4.66
C GLU A 407 30.97 4.21 5.07
N VAL A 408 30.11 4.53 4.08
CA VAL A 408 28.70 4.82 4.36
C VAL A 408 28.01 3.62 5.03
N LYS A 409 28.33 2.40 4.60
CA LYS A 409 27.79 1.19 5.24
C LYS A 409 28.09 1.15 6.73
N LYS A 410 29.32 1.50 7.13
CA LYS A 410 29.68 1.55 8.55
C LYS A 410 28.88 2.62 9.30
N ASP A 411 28.68 3.79 8.68
CA ASP A 411 27.89 4.88 9.26
C ASP A 411 26.43 4.45 9.44
N VAL A 412 25.85 3.78 8.43
CA VAL A 412 24.49 3.22 8.49
C VAL A 412 24.39 2.21 9.64
N ASN A 413 25.31 1.25 9.70
CA ASN A 413 25.28 0.22 10.75
C ASN A 413 25.45 0.83 12.13
N GLN A 414 26.29 1.85 12.28
CA GLN A 414 26.48 2.58 13.54
C GLN A 414 25.17 3.31 13.93
N MET A 415 24.55 4.02 12.99
CA MET A 415 23.28 4.73 13.24
C MET A 415 22.19 3.77 13.71
N MET A 416 22.14 2.57 13.14
CA MET A 416 21.09 1.60 13.43
C MET A 416 21.38 0.71 14.63
N SER A 417 22.60 0.73 15.19
CA SER A 417 22.99 -0.14 16.30
C SER A 417 22.16 0.05 17.57
N ASP A 418 21.73 1.28 17.82
CA ASP A 418 20.96 1.65 19.02
C ASP A 418 19.45 1.74 18.74
N ARG A 419 19.00 1.20 17.61
CA ARG A 419 17.61 1.27 17.16
C ARG A 419 17.08 -0.14 16.91
N PRO A 420 16.55 -0.79 17.94
CA PRO A 420 16.09 -2.19 17.80
C PRO A 420 14.96 -2.32 16.80
N LEU A 421 14.85 -3.51 16.23
CA LEU A 421 13.78 -3.84 15.25
C LEU A 421 12.40 -3.73 15.91
N PHE A 422 12.32 -4.11 17.17
CA PHE A 422 11.10 -4.05 17.96
C PHE A 422 11.34 -3.08 19.13
N ASN A 423 10.66 -1.96 19.12
CA ASN A 423 10.61 -1.04 20.26
C ASN A 423 9.40 -1.40 21.11
N PRO A 424 9.58 -1.49 22.45
CA PRO A 424 8.46 -1.79 23.35
C PRO A 424 7.42 -0.67 23.37
#